data_40b51d16a5289d92824de0ded0a59afe
#
_entry.id   40b51d16a5289d92824de0ded0a59afe
#
_cell.length_a   1.000
_cell.length_b   1.000
_cell.length_c   1.000
_cell.angle_alpha   90.00
_cell.angle_beta   90.00
_cell.angle_gamma   90.00
#
_symmetry.space_group_name_H-M   'P 1'
#
loop_
_entity.id
_entity.type
_entity.pdbx_description
1 polymer ?
#
loop_
_entity_poly.entity_id
_entity_poly.type
_entity_poly.pdbx_seq_one_letter_code
_entity_poly.pdbx_strand_id
1 'polypeptide(L)'
;KAETKLPPHKRFDFEQALVYVGLSAKGNRYVTFRAASADDIWFHAQGVPGAHVVLRLKCLVTDDIKQEMLMFCSSLAVYFSKASANENVRVDYTAKKYVTPIKGSTANVTYKEFKSFIGERDFWEKYLLKNQQAH
;
A
#
# COMPACT_ATOMS: atom_id res chain seq x y z
N LYS A 1 -12.10 -31.51 -1.17
CA LYS A 1 -10.81 -30.87 -1.27
C LYS A 1 -10.88 -29.45 -0.75
N ALA A 2 -10.06 -29.14 0.24
CA ALA A 2 -10.05 -27.82 0.84
C ALA A 2 -9.47 -26.78 -0.11
N GLU A 3 -10.11 -25.62 -0.19
CA GLU A 3 -9.56 -24.49 -0.90
C GLU A 3 -8.49 -23.82 -0.06
N THR A 4 -7.42 -23.41 -0.72
CA THR A 4 -6.39 -22.63 -0.06
C THR A 4 -6.82 -21.17 -0.06
N LYS A 5 -7.01 -20.61 1.12
CA LYS A 5 -7.33 -19.19 1.25
C LYS A 5 -6.07 -18.37 1.10
N LEU A 6 -6.18 -17.23 0.40
CA LEU A 6 -5.12 -16.25 0.34
C LEU A 6 -4.94 -15.59 1.71
N PRO A 7 -3.71 -15.18 2.06
CA PRO A 7 -3.49 -14.43 3.30
C PRO A 7 -4.35 -13.17 3.37
N PRO A 8 -4.71 -12.71 4.58
CA PRO A 8 -5.63 -11.58 4.74
C PRO A 8 -5.11 -10.31 4.06
N HIS A 9 -5.91 -9.77 3.17
CA HIS A 9 -5.59 -8.52 2.48
C HIS A 9 -6.87 -7.88 1.94
N LYS A 10 -6.78 -6.60 1.60
CA LYS A 10 -7.81 -5.87 0.87
C LYS A 10 -7.32 -5.57 -0.52
N ARG A 11 -8.27 -5.45 -1.45
CA ARG A 11 -7.98 -5.11 -2.82
C ARG A 11 -8.95 -4.01 -3.27
N PHE A 12 -8.43 -2.95 -3.85
CA PHE A 12 -9.21 -1.86 -4.44
C PHE A 12 -8.94 -1.86 -5.94
N ASP A 13 -9.96 -2.11 -6.73
CA ASP A 13 -9.84 -2.23 -8.16
C ASP A 13 -10.49 -1.02 -8.83
N PHE A 14 -9.67 -0.09 -9.29
CA PHE A 14 -10.13 1.09 -10.03
C PHE A 14 -9.90 0.87 -11.52
N GLU A 15 -10.53 1.70 -12.34
CA GLU A 15 -10.35 1.61 -13.79
C GLU A 15 -8.87 1.73 -14.20
N GLN A 16 -8.13 2.63 -13.55
CA GLN A 16 -6.75 2.95 -13.93
C GLN A 16 -5.70 2.44 -12.96
N ALA A 17 -6.11 1.82 -11.87
CA ALA A 17 -5.17 1.39 -10.82
C ALA A 17 -5.70 0.21 -10.03
N LEU A 18 -4.78 -0.58 -9.50
CA LEU A 18 -5.08 -1.68 -8.59
C LEU A 18 -4.25 -1.48 -7.32
N VAL A 19 -4.90 -1.59 -6.17
CA VAL A 19 -4.26 -1.40 -4.87
C VAL A 19 -4.47 -2.63 -4.00
N TYR A 20 -3.39 -3.10 -3.37
CA TYR A 20 -3.44 -4.18 -2.38
C TYR A 20 -3.00 -3.66 -1.03
N VAL A 21 -3.63 -4.12 0.04
CA VAL A 21 -3.28 -3.79 1.42
C VAL A 21 -3.19 -5.08 2.21
N GLY A 22 -2.03 -5.37 2.80
CA GLY A 22 -1.89 -6.52 3.69
C GLY A 22 -2.53 -6.22 5.04
N LEU A 23 -3.24 -7.19 5.62
CA LEU A 23 -3.96 -7.03 6.89
C LEU A 23 -3.34 -7.83 8.03
N SER A 24 -2.24 -8.51 7.77
CA SER A 24 -1.48 -9.30 8.75
C SER A 24 -0.06 -9.45 8.25
N ALA A 25 0.83 -10.02 9.06
CA ALA A 25 2.19 -10.32 8.60
C ALA A 25 2.17 -11.19 7.35
N LYS A 26 1.35 -12.24 7.34
CA LYS A 26 1.21 -13.10 6.15
C LYS A 26 0.61 -12.35 4.97
N GLY A 27 -0.37 -11.49 5.22
CA GLY A 27 -0.97 -10.64 4.19
C GLY A 27 0.03 -9.65 3.61
N ASN A 28 0.85 -9.04 4.45
CA ASN A 28 1.92 -8.14 4.00
C ASN A 28 2.91 -8.87 3.09
N ARG A 29 3.32 -10.07 3.49
CA ARG A 29 4.21 -10.88 2.67
C ARG A 29 3.57 -11.23 1.32
N TYR A 30 2.30 -11.60 1.35
CA TYR A 30 1.55 -11.93 0.14
C TYR A 30 1.50 -10.75 -0.83
N VAL A 31 1.05 -9.57 -0.37
CA VAL A 31 0.88 -8.42 -1.27
C VAL A 31 2.22 -7.94 -1.82
N THR A 32 3.28 -8.03 -1.05
CA THR A 32 4.60 -7.53 -1.44
C THR A 32 5.35 -8.51 -2.35
N PHE A 33 5.32 -9.81 -2.04
CA PHE A 33 6.18 -10.78 -2.70
C PHE A 33 5.45 -11.76 -3.63
N ARG A 34 4.13 -11.79 -3.59
CA ARG A 34 3.33 -12.66 -4.46
C ARG A 34 2.44 -11.89 -5.41
N ALA A 35 1.71 -10.90 -4.91
CA ALA A 35 0.78 -10.11 -5.73
C ALA A 35 1.49 -9.02 -6.54
N ALA A 36 2.46 -8.33 -5.94
CA ALA A 36 3.14 -7.21 -6.58
C ALA A 36 4.07 -7.65 -7.70
N SER A 37 4.12 -6.82 -8.75
CA SER A 37 5.11 -6.93 -9.84
C SER A 37 6.27 -5.97 -9.58
N ALA A 38 7.40 -6.19 -10.23
CA ALA A 38 8.66 -5.48 -9.96
C ALA A 38 8.54 -3.95 -10.00
N ASP A 39 7.74 -3.42 -10.92
CA ASP A 39 7.59 -1.97 -11.10
C ASP A 39 6.41 -1.37 -10.35
N ASP A 40 5.65 -2.19 -9.62
CA ASP A 40 4.59 -1.67 -8.75
C ASP A 40 5.21 -0.84 -7.63
N ILE A 41 4.45 0.11 -7.10
CA ILE A 41 4.92 0.97 -6.01
C ILE A 41 4.49 0.36 -4.68
N TRP A 42 5.44 0.23 -3.78
CA TRP A 42 5.25 -0.32 -2.45
C TRP A 42 5.31 0.81 -1.41
N PHE A 43 4.45 0.76 -0.39
CA PHE A 43 4.31 1.80 0.64
C PHE A 43 4.35 1.17 2.02
N HIS A 44 4.96 1.89 2.97
CA HIS A 44 4.96 1.50 4.37
C HIS A 44 5.14 2.74 5.27
N ALA A 45 4.38 2.79 6.37
CA ALA A 45 4.53 3.85 7.36
C ALA A 45 5.89 3.72 8.05
N GLN A 46 6.63 4.82 8.10
CA GLN A 46 7.99 4.85 8.62
C GLN A 46 8.00 4.69 10.15
N GLY A 47 8.84 3.80 10.64
CA GLY A 47 9.11 3.70 12.07
C GLY A 47 8.02 3.08 12.93
N VAL A 48 6.94 2.56 12.35
CA VAL A 48 5.86 1.89 13.09
C VAL A 48 5.43 0.62 12.37
N PRO A 49 4.97 -0.39 13.11
CA PRO A 49 4.38 -1.57 12.48
C PRO A 49 3.11 -1.18 11.71
N GLY A 50 2.89 -1.78 10.56
CA GLY A 50 1.72 -1.47 9.76
C GLY A 50 1.64 -2.26 8.47
N ALA A 51 0.60 -1.97 7.70
CA ALA A 51 0.33 -2.65 6.45
C ALA A 51 1.37 -2.32 5.38
N HIS A 52 1.69 -3.30 4.57
CA HIS A 52 2.32 -3.07 3.27
C HIS A 52 1.20 -2.74 2.29
N VAL A 53 1.39 -1.70 1.49
CA VAL A 53 0.43 -1.29 0.47
C VAL A 53 1.14 -1.34 -0.89
N VAL A 54 0.45 -1.81 -1.91
CA VAL A 54 1.01 -1.95 -3.26
C VAL A 54 0.09 -1.28 -4.25
N LEU A 55 0.65 -0.46 -5.12
CA LEU A 55 -0.06 0.23 -6.19
C LEU A 55 0.44 -0.23 -7.55
N ARG A 56 -0.48 -0.68 -8.38
CA ARG A 56 -0.22 -0.94 -9.80
C ARG A 56 -1.01 0.04 -10.64
N LEU A 57 -0.35 0.82 -11.47
CA LEU A 57 -1.02 1.61 -12.48
C LEU A 57 -1.26 0.73 -13.69
N LYS A 58 -2.52 0.63 -14.14
CA LYS A 58 -2.92 -0.27 -15.23
C LYS A 58 -2.62 0.30 -16.62
N CYS A 59 -2.37 1.61 -16.70
CA CYS A 59 -2.15 2.33 -17.94
C CYS A 59 -1.39 3.62 -17.66
N LEU A 60 -1.05 4.35 -18.69
CA LEU A 60 -0.51 5.69 -18.52
C LEU A 60 -1.60 6.59 -17.93
N VAL A 61 -1.25 7.32 -16.90
CA VAL A 61 -2.17 8.24 -16.21
C VAL A 61 -1.54 9.63 -16.16
N THR A 62 -2.38 10.64 -15.93
CA THR A 62 -1.89 12.00 -15.73
C THR A 62 -1.15 12.11 -14.41
N ASP A 63 -0.34 13.16 -14.26
CA ASP A 63 0.36 13.41 -13.00
C ASP A 63 -0.62 13.61 -11.84
N ASP A 64 -1.78 14.24 -12.10
CA ASP A 64 -2.80 14.44 -11.08
C ASP A 64 -3.39 13.12 -10.58
N ILE A 65 -3.68 12.19 -11.48
CA ILE A 65 -4.20 10.87 -11.11
C ILE A 65 -3.14 10.09 -10.35
N LYS A 66 -1.89 10.14 -10.80
CA LYS A 66 -0.80 9.48 -10.10
C LYS A 66 -0.65 10.02 -8.69
N GLN A 67 -0.68 11.34 -8.53
CA GLN A 67 -0.58 11.98 -7.22
C GLN A 67 -1.72 11.55 -6.30
N GLU A 68 -2.94 11.52 -6.81
CA GLU A 68 -4.10 11.04 -6.03
C GLU A 68 -3.93 9.59 -5.58
N MET A 69 -3.40 8.72 -6.44
CA MET A 69 -3.15 7.32 -6.08
C MET A 69 -2.04 7.18 -5.05
N LEU A 70 -0.99 7.99 -5.14
CA LEU A 70 0.04 8.02 -4.11
C LEU A 70 -0.53 8.47 -2.76
N MET A 71 -1.40 9.47 -2.76
CA MET A 71 -2.07 9.94 -1.54
C MET A 71 -3.01 8.87 -0.98
N PHE A 72 -3.76 8.20 -1.82
CA PHE A 72 -4.66 7.12 -1.43
C PHE A 72 -3.90 5.97 -0.76
N CYS A 73 -2.82 5.51 -1.37
CA CYS A 73 -2.02 4.40 -0.84
C CYS A 73 -1.30 4.79 0.45
N SER A 74 -0.78 6.01 0.53
CA SER A 74 -0.15 6.49 1.76
C SER A 74 -1.13 6.62 2.91
N SER A 75 -2.34 7.06 2.61
CA SER A 75 -3.44 7.11 3.58
C SER A 75 -3.73 5.71 4.15
N LEU A 76 -3.82 4.70 3.29
CA LEU A 76 -4.02 3.31 3.72
C LEU A 76 -2.88 2.84 4.61
N ALA A 77 -1.63 3.15 4.24
CA ALA A 77 -0.48 2.76 5.05
C ALA A 77 -0.53 3.36 6.45
N VAL A 78 -0.97 4.60 6.58
CA VAL A 78 -1.14 5.26 7.89
C VAL A 78 -2.32 4.65 8.65
N TYR A 79 -3.46 4.52 7.99
CA TYR A 79 -4.69 4.01 8.62
C TYR A 79 -4.50 2.62 9.22
N PHE A 80 -3.79 1.74 8.52
CA PHE A 80 -3.53 0.36 8.97
C PHE A 80 -2.20 0.22 9.69
N SER A 81 -1.69 1.31 10.29
CA SER A 81 -0.46 1.27 11.10
C SER A 81 -0.79 1.35 12.59
N LYS A 82 0.23 1.11 13.42
CA LYS A 82 0.14 1.26 14.88
C LYS A 82 0.34 2.69 15.34
N ALA A 83 0.45 3.66 14.42
CA ALA A 83 0.61 5.05 14.78
C ALA A 83 -0.63 5.61 15.46
N SER A 84 -0.41 6.56 16.37
CA SER A 84 -1.51 7.30 17.02
C SER A 84 -2.29 8.10 15.98
N ALA A 85 -3.59 8.28 16.21
CA ALA A 85 -4.47 9.06 15.33
C ALA A 85 -4.01 10.52 15.16
N ASN A 86 -3.28 11.05 16.15
CA ASN A 86 -2.82 12.45 16.14
C ASN A 86 -1.40 12.61 15.57
N GLU A 87 -0.74 11.52 15.20
CA GLU A 87 0.60 11.61 14.68
C GLU A 87 0.59 11.97 13.18
N ASN A 88 1.57 12.80 12.79
CA ASN A 88 1.88 13.03 11.38
C ASN A 88 2.84 11.92 10.96
N VAL A 89 2.32 10.93 10.26
CA VAL A 89 3.10 9.74 9.90
C VAL A 89 3.69 9.92 8.52
N ARG A 90 5.02 9.78 8.44
CA ARG A 90 5.72 9.75 7.17
C ARG A 90 5.60 8.36 6.57
N VAL A 91 5.26 8.30 5.29
CA VAL A 91 5.13 7.05 4.55
C VAL A 91 6.26 6.98 3.53
N ASP A 92 7.01 5.89 3.58
CA ASP A 92 8.04 5.61 2.57
C ASP A 92 7.41 4.85 1.41
N TYR A 93 7.83 5.17 0.19
CA TYR A 93 7.39 4.43 -0.99
C TYR A 93 8.53 4.28 -1.99
N THR A 94 8.55 3.14 -2.65
CA THR A 94 9.58 2.80 -3.63
C THR A 94 9.04 1.72 -4.57
N ALA A 95 9.74 1.45 -5.67
CA ALA A 95 9.37 0.33 -6.53
C ALA A 95 9.56 -1.00 -5.77
N LYS A 96 8.66 -1.94 -5.97
CA LYS A 96 8.72 -3.25 -5.30
C LYS A 96 10.06 -3.94 -5.51
N LYS A 97 10.68 -3.79 -6.67
CA LYS A 97 12.00 -4.40 -6.96
C LYS A 97 13.10 -3.98 -5.99
N TYR A 98 12.92 -2.87 -5.26
CA TYR A 98 13.89 -2.41 -4.27
C TYR A 98 13.55 -2.87 -2.85
N VAL A 99 12.55 -3.73 -2.68
CA VAL A 99 12.12 -4.27 -1.39
C VAL A 99 12.62 -5.70 -1.27
N THR A 100 13.39 -5.98 -0.22
CA THR A 100 14.01 -7.29 0.01
C THR A 100 13.50 -7.88 1.32
N PRO A 101 13.05 -9.15 1.33
CA PRO A 101 12.61 -9.77 2.58
C PRO A 101 13.80 -10.02 3.50
N ILE A 102 13.56 -9.88 4.81
CA ILE A 102 14.55 -10.26 5.82
C ILE A 102 14.39 -11.74 6.11
N LYS A 103 15.47 -12.50 5.94
CA LYS A 103 15.47 -13.94 6.17
C LYS A 103 15.05 -14.25 7.62
N GLY A 104 14.14 -15.20 7.78
CA GLY A 104 13.65 -15.61 9.09
C GLY A 104 12.47 -14.79 9.62
N SER A 105 12.06 -13.75 8.88
CA SER A 105 10.89 -12.94 9.25
C SER A 105 9.77 -13.17 8.23
N THR A 106 8.52 -13.11 8.67
CA THR A 106 7.38 -13.25 7.76
C THR A 106 7.22 -12.01 6.89
N ALA A 107 7.29 -10.83 7.46
CA ALA A 107 6.96 -9.60 6.72
C ALA A 107 8.00 -8.49 6.82
N ASN A 108 9.00 -8.61 7.68
CA ASN A 108 10.01 -7.56 7.78
C ASN A 108 10.86 -7.50 6.52
N VAL A 109 11.14 -6.29 6.09
CA VAL A 109 11.86 -6.04 4.83
C VAL A 109 12.91 -4.96 5.02
N THR A 110 13.86 -4.93 4.10
CA THR A 110 14.70 -3.76 3.85
C THR A 110 14.32 -3.19 2.50
N TYR A 111 14.53 -1.90 2.31
CA TYR A 111 14.23 -1.26 1.02
C TYR A 111 15.14 -0.06 0.80
N LYS A 112 15.29 0.31 -0.46
CA LYS A 112 16.18 1.40 -0.87
C LYS A 112 15.50 2.24 -1.96
N GLU A 113 16.14 3.33 -2.38
CA GLU A 113 15.67 4.23 -3.44
C GLU A 113 14.26 4.77 -3.16
N PHE A 114 13.94 4.99 -1.89
CA PHE A 114 12.61 5.40 -1.48
C PHE A 114 12.46 6.92 -1.40
N LYS A 115 11.23 7.35 -1.58
CA LYS A 115 10.77 8.72 -1.32
C LYS A 115 9.77 8.64 -0.17
N SER A 116 9.45 9.79 0.42
CA SER A 116 8.53 9.85 1.55
C SER A 116 7.62 11.06 1.44
N PHE A 117 6.43 10.94 2.00
CA PHE A 117 5.61 12.11 2.29
C PHE A 117 4.67 11.79 3.47
N ILE A 118 4.03 12.85 4.02
CA ILE A 118 3.13 12.68 5.15
C ILE A 118 1.81 12.11 4.64
N GLY A 119 1.42 10.96 5.17
CA GLY A 119 0.15 10.35 4.82
C GLY A 119 -1.00 10.93 5.64
N GLU A 120 -2.14 11.13 5.00
CA GLU A 120 -3.36 11.62 5.65
C GLU A 120 -4.29 10.44 5.91
N ARG A 121 -4.52 10.14 7.19
CA ARG A 121 -5.27 8.95 7.65
C ARG A 121 -6.64 8.81 7.01
N ASP A 122 -7.35 9.90 6.82
CA ASP A 122 -8.75 9.89 6.36
C ASP A 122 -8.91 9.99 4.84
N PHE A 123 -7.83 10.22 4.11
CA PHE A 123 -7.93 10.50 2.69
C PHE A 123 -8.58 9.36 1.89
N TRP A 124 -8.21 8.13 2.19
CA TRP A 124 -8.68 6.98 1.39
C TRP A 124 -10.21 6.82 1.45
N GLU A 125 -10.81 7.02 2.63
CA GLU A 125 -12.27 6.91 2.77
C GLU A 125 -12.99 8.04 2.04
N LYS A 126 -12.47 9.25 2.16
CA LYS A 126 -13.02 10.42 1.44
C LYS A 126 -12.90 10.25 -0.07
N TYR A 127 -11.78 9.71 -0.53
CA TYR A 127 -11.56 9.44 -1.94
C TYR A 127 -12.58 8.44 -2.48
N LEU A 128 -12.82 7.35 -1.76
CA LEU A 128 -13.79 6.34 -2.17
C LEU A 128 -15.21 6.92 -2.23
N LEU A 129 -15.62 7.69 -1.23
CA LEU A 129 -16.93 8.33 -1.22
C LEU A 129 -17.11 9.28 -2.39
N LYS A 130 -16.12 10.11 -2.66
CA LYS A 130 -16.14 11.06 -3.77
C LYS A 130 -16.28 10.34 -5.12
N ASN A 131 -15.53 9.27 -5.31
CA ASN A 131 -15.54 8.55 -6.59
C ASN A 131 -16.80 7.69 -6.78
N GLN A 132 -17.39 7.19 -5.72
CA GLN A 132 -18.68 6.51 -5.80
C GLN A 132 -19.79 7.47 -6.22
N GLN A 133 -19.75 8.72 -5.73
CA GLN A 133 -20.75 9.72 -6.06
C GLN A 133 -20.63 10.23 -7.51
N ALA A 134 -19.51 10.00 -8.16
CA ALA A 134 -19.27 10.44 -9.53
C ALA A 134 -19.92 9.53 -10.57
N HIS A 135 -20.54 8.42 -10.16
CA HIS A 135 -21.21 7.46 -11.06
C HIS A 135 -22.71 7.71 -11.17
#